data_311862272fa74809b10811d5a1436e49
#
_entry.id   311862272fa74809b10811d5a1436e49
#
_cell.length_a   1.000
_cell.length_b   1.000
_cell.length_c   1.000
_cell.angle_alpha   90.00
_cell.angle_beta   90.00
_cell.angle_gamma   90.00
#
_symmetry.space_group_name_H-M   'P 1'
#
loop_
_entity.id
_entity.type
_entity.pdbx_description
1 polymer ?
#
loop_
_entity_poly.entity_id
_entity_poly.type
_entity_poly.pdbx_seq_one_letter_code
_entity_poly.pdbx_strand_id
1 'polypeptide(L)'
;MATILIADDTASEAALMASVVQSLGHVAQTVADGETCISTAKSIKPALILLDVVMPKMDGFNTCRKIKKDPELAKTPVIMVTSKNQDSDRFWAEKQGANRFVTKPFTPESLAEAIKAFVP
;
A
#
# COMPACT_ATOMS: atom_id res chain seq x y z
N MET A 1 11.25 -11.58 9.07
CA MET A 1 11.31 -10.15 8.74
C MET A 1 11.09 -9.94 7.25
N ALA A 2 10.14 -9.11 6.91
CA ALA A 2 9.81 -8.85 5.50
C ALA A 2 10.02 -7.36 5.19
N THR A 3 10.08 -7.02 3.89
CA THR A 3 10.11 -5.63 3.44
C THR A 3 8.72 -5.26 2.95
N ILE A 4 8.18 -4.17 3.47
CA ILE A 4 6.88 -3.64 3.12
C ILE A 4 7.08 -2.27 2.50
N LEU A 5 6.55 -2.08 1.29
CA LEU A 5 6.65 -0.84 0.55
C LEU A 5 5.43 0.03 0.83
N ILE A 6 5.66 1.29 1.16
CA ILE A 6 4.60 2.26 1.48
C ILE A 6 4.64 3.36 0.44
N ALA A 7 3.52 3.58 -0.26
CA ALA A 7 3.38 4.64 -1.24
C ALA A 7 2.37 5.67 -0.74
N ASP A 8 2.85 6.84 -0.34
CA ASP A 8 2.02 7.93 0.19
C ASP A 8 2.82 9.22 0.06
N ASP A 9 2.24 10.25 -0.56
CA ASP A 9 2.94 11.52 -0.77
C ASP A 9 2.93 12.44 0.46
N THR A 10 2.17 12.09 1.50
CA THR A 10 2.15 12.83 2.76
C THR A 10 3.18 12.23 3.71
N ALA A 11 4.28 12.94 3.92
CA ALA A 11 5.41 12.42 4.69
C ALA A 11 5.03 11.96 6.10
N SER A 12 4.16 12.72 6.78
CA SER A 12 3.74 12.37 8.15
C SER A 12 2.89 11.09 8.18
N GLU A 13 2.04 10.89 7.19
CA GLU A 13 1.21 9.69 7.10
C GLU A 13 2.06 8.48 6.72
N ALA A 14 2.99 8.65 5.80
CA ALA A 14 3.94 7.59 5.45
C ALA A 14 4.76 7.16 6.67
N ALA A 15 5.22 8.12 7.48
CA ALA A 15 5.99 7.85 8.70
C ALA A 15 5.14 7.08 9.72
N LEU A 16 3.86 7.40 9.84
CA LEU A 16 2.95 6.70 10.73
C LEU A 16 2.79 5.23 10.33
N MET A 17 2.57 4.98 9.05
CA MET A 17 2.48 3.62 8.53
C MET A 17 3.81 2.87 8.71
N ALA A 18 4.93 3.54 8.45
CA ALA A 18 6.26 2.94 8.64
C ALA A 18 6.48 2.52 10.09
N SER A 19 6.03 3.33 11.07
CA SER A 19 6.19 2.98 12.47
C SER A 19 5.40 1.73 12.84
N VAL A 20 4.21 1.55 12.28
CA VAL A 20 3.41 0.32 12.50
C VAL A 20 4.13 -0.89 11.90
N VAL A 21 4.62 -0.76 10.68
CA VAL A 21 5.39 -1.83 10.00
C VAL A 21 6.60 -2.25 10.85
N GLN A 22 7.36 -1.26 11.32
CA GLN A 22 8.55 -1.50 12.14
C GLN A 22 8.20 -2.15 13.47
N SER A 23 7.09 -1.78 14.08
CA SER A 23 6.64 -2.37 15.34
C SER A 23 6.32 -3.86 15.20
N LEU A 24 6.01 -4.30 13.98
CA LEU A 24 5.77 -5.71 13.68
C LEU A 24 7.05 -6.49 13.33
N GLY A 25 8.20 -5.82 13.39
CA GLY A 25 9.49 -6.47 13.11
C GLY A 25 9.85 -6.49 11.63
N HIS A 26 9.18 -5.69 10.80
CA HIS A 26 9.44 -5.64 9.36
C HIS A 26 10.18 -4.37 8.96
N VAL A 27 10.76 -4.38 7.76
CA VAL A 27 11.43 -3.22 7.19
C VAL A 27 10.42 -2.42 6.37
N ALA A 28 10.36 -1.11 6.60
CA ALA A 28 9.51 -0.21 5.84
C ALA A 28 10.34 0.59 4.86
N GLN A 29 9.89 0.66 3.61
CA GLN A 29 10.44 1.56 2.62
C GLN A 29 9.32 2.44 2.09
N THR A 30 9.56 3.75 1.99
CA THR A 30 8.52 4.71 1.59
C THR A 30 8.87 5.34 0.25
N VAL A 31 7.83 5.56 -0.57
CA VAL A 31 7.91 6.29 -1.83
C VAL A 31 6.72 7.26 -1.89
N ALA A 32 6.80 8.27 -2.74
CA ALA A 32 5.83 9.36 -2.72
C ALA A 32 4.90 9.41 -3.94
N ASP A 33 5.09 8.54 -4.92
CA ASP A 33 4.25 8.54 -6.12
C ASP A 33 4.13 7.13 -6.71
N GLY A 34 3.17 6.97 -7.63
CA GLY A 34 2.87 5.66 -8.19
C GLY A 34 3.95 5.10 -9.10
N GLU A 35 4.60 5.95 -9.89
CA GLU A 35 5.65 5.50 -10.79
C GLU A 35 6.85 4.96 -10.00
N THR A 36 7.26 5.70 -8.98
CA THR A 36 8.35 5.28 -8.10
C THR A 36 7.96 4.03 -7.32
N CYS A 37 6.69 3.91 -6.93
CA CYS A 37 6.18 2.71 -6.27
C CYS A 37 6.41 1.47 -7.14
N ILE A 38 6.03 1.53 -8.41
CA ILE A 38 6.16 0.39 -9.32
C ILE A 38 7.63 0.04 -9.55
N SER A 39 8.47 1.03 -9.86
CA SER A 39 9.90 0.77 -10.10
C SER A 39 10.60 0.23 -8.87
N THR A 40 10.29 0.76 -7.70
CA THR A 40 10.86 0.28 -6.44
C THR A 40 10.38 -1.13 -6.14
N ALA A 41 9.09 -1.42 -6.33
CA ALA A 41 8.55 -2.76 -6.12
C ALA A 41 9.23 -3.80 -6.99
N LYS A 42 9.50 -3.47 -8.25
CA LYS A 42 10.23 -4.38 -9.14
C LYS A 42 11.64 -4.66 -8.65
N SER A 43 12.29 -3.65 -8.07
CA SER A 43 13.66 -3.76 -7.58
C SER A 43 13.75 -4.57 -6.29
N ILE A 44 12.89 -4.27 -5.31
CA ILE A 44 12.99 -4.89 -3.97
C ILE A 44 12.07 -6.09 -3.77
N LYS A 45 11.05 -6.25 -4.62
CA LYS A 45 10.05 -7.32 -4.53
C LYS A 45 9.50 -7.45 -3.10
N PRO A 46 8.74 -6.44 -2.66
CA PRO A 46 8.25 -6.42 -1.27
C PRO A 46 7.24 -7.53 -1.03
N ALA A 47 7.06 -7.89 0.24
CA ALA A 47 6.06 -8.87 0.63
C ALA A 47 4.64 -8.28 0.63
N LEU A 48 4.53 -6.96 0.69
CA LEU A 48 3.26 -6.25 0.77
C LEU A 48 3.47 -4.81 0.33
N ILE A 49 2.45 -4.21 -0.29
CA ILE A 49 2.44 -2.78 -0.64
C ILE A 49 1.27 -2.11 0.07
N LEU A 50 1.54 -1.04 0.81
CA LEU A 50 0.53 -0.14 1.38
C LEU A 50 0.45 1.06 0.46
N LEU A 51 -0.73 1.39 -0.07
CA LEU A 51 -0.86 2.30 -1.19
C LEU A 51 -2.00 3.29 -0.96
N ASP A 52 -1.68 4.59 -0.98
CA ASP A 52 -2.71 5.62 -0.95
C ASP A 52 -3.27 5.84 -2.36
N VAL A 53 -4.51 6.34 -2.42
CA VAL A 53 -5.16 6.66 -3.70
C VAL A 53 -4.70 8.01 -4.23
N VAL A 54 -4.62 9.02 -3.37
CA VAL A 54 -4.32 10.40 -3.79
C VAL A 54 -2.81 10.62 -3.79
N MET A 55 -2.21 10.55 -4.96
CA MET A 55 -0.78 10.75 -5.16
C MET A 55 -0.53 11.51 -6.46
N PRO A 56 0.59 12.26 -6.57
CA PRO A 56 0.93 12.92 -7.82
C PRO A 56 1.35 11.91 -8.89
N LYS A 57 1.31 12.35 -10.15
CA LYS A 57 1.70 11.61 -11.36
C LYS A 57 0.75 10.47 -11.69
N MET A 58 0.52 9.54 -10.77
CA MET A 58 -0.33 8.38 -10.99
C MET A 58 -1.04 8.06 -9.68
N ASP A 59 -2.37 8.06 -9.70
CA ASP A 59 -3.13 7.77 -8.49
C ASP A 59 -3.01 6.28 -8.08
N GLY A 60 -3.47 5.97 -6.86
CA GLY A 60 -3.35 4.63 -6.33
C GLY A 60 -4.16 3.58 -7.08
N PHE A 61 -5.30 3.94 -7.66
CA PHE A 61 -6.09 3.00 -8.46
C PHE A 61 -5.30 2.54 -9.69
N ASN A 62 -4.73 3.49 -10.43
CA ASN A 62 -3.92 3.17 -11.61
C ASN A 62 -2.64 2.44 -11.23
N THR A 63 -2.02 2.83 -10.12
CA THR A 63 -0.82 2.16 -9.61
C THR A 63 -1.12 0.70 -9.28
N CYS A 64 -2.21 0.45 -8.55
CA CYS A 64 -2.62 -0.91 -8.18
C CYS A 64 -2.90 -1.77 -9.43
N ARG A 65 -3.63 -1.21 -10.39
CA ARG A 65 -3.92 -1.91 -11.64
C ARG A 65 -2.64 -2.33 -12.36
N LYS A 66 -1.67 -1.43 -12.47
CA LYS A 66 -0.40 -1.74 -13.13
C LYS A 66 0.40 -2.78 -12.37
N ILE A 67 0.41 -2.73 -11.04
CA ILE A 67 1.04 -3.75 -10.22
C ILE A 67 0.41 -5.12 -10.50
N LYS A 68 -0.91 -5.19 -10.51
CA LYS A 68 -1.61 -6.47 -10.68
C LYS A 68 -1.52 -7.03 -12.10
N LYS A 69 -1.22 -6.19 -13.09
CA LYS A 69 -1.00 -6.63 -14.46
C LYS A 69 0.46 -6.96 -14.77
N ASP A 70 1.38 -6.59 -13.90
CA ASP A 70 2.80 -6.86 -14.09
C ASP A 70 3.10 -8.30 -13.65
N PRO A 71 3.67 -9.14 -14.55
CA PRO A 71 3.94 -10.54 -14.21
C PRO A 71 4.84 -10.72 -12.98
N GLU A 72 5.74 -9.77 -12.74
CA GLU A 72 6.65 -9.83 -11.60
C GLU A 72 5.99 -9.42 -10.29
N LEU A 73 4.89 -8.65 -10.34
CA LEU A 73 4.26 -8.05 -9.16
C LEU A 73 2.83 -8.52 -8.93
N ALA A 74 2.24 -9.26 -9.87
CA ALA A 74 0.82 -9.62 -9.82
C ALA A 74 0.42 -10.33 -8.53
N LYS A 75 1.30 -11.10 -7.94
CA LYS A 75 1.02 -11.85 -6.71
C LYS A 75 1.31 -11.07 -5.43
N THR A 76 1.92 -9.89 -5.53
CA THR A 76 2.20 -9.07 -4.36
C THR A 76 0.90 -8.49 -3.83
N PRO A 77 0.55 -8.74 -2.56
CA PRO A 77 -0.68 -8.17 -2.01
C PRO A 77 -0.59 -6.65 -1.88
N VAL A 78 -1.71 -5.99 -2.11
CA VAL A 78 -1.82 -4.52 -2.02
C VAL A 78 -2.95 -4.19 -1.06
N ILE A 79 -2.64 -3.37 -0.06
CA ILE A 79 -3.63 -2.79 0.85
C ILE A 79 -3.75 -1.31 0.50
N MET A 80 -4.95 -0.86 0.14
CA MET A 80 -5.23 0.56 -0.02
C MET A 80 -5.40 1.17 1.37
N VAL A 81 -4.65 2.23 1.67
CA VAL A 81 -4.75 2.96 2.94
C VAL A 81 -4.99 4.42 2.61
N THR A 82 -6.24 4.86 2.68
CA THR A 82 -6.61 6.18 2.16
C THR A 82 -7.80 6.79 2.89
N SER A 83 -7.91 8.12 2.81
CA SER A 83 -9.08 8.86 3.31
C SER A 83 -10.26 8.82 2.35
N LYS A 84 -10.06 8.36 1.12
CA LYS A 84 -11.14 8.15 0.16
C LYS A 84 -11.87 6.86 0.53
N ASN A 85 -13.00 7.01 1.24
CA ASN A 85 -13.66 5.87 1.86
C ASN A 85 -15.15 5.71 1.48
N GLN A 86 -15.58 6.31 0.37
CA GLN A 86 -16.93 6.09 -0.13
C GLN A 86 -17.05 4.68 -0.72
N ASP A 87 -18.27 4.19 -0.84
CA ASP A 87 -18.50 2.86 -1.42
C ASP A 87 -17.92 2.75 -2.83
N SER A 88 -18.02 3.83 -3.62
CA SER A 88 -17.44 3.86 -4.96
C SER A 88 -15.92 3.72 -4.93
N ASP A 89 -15.24 4.31 -3.94
CA ASP A 89 -13.79 4.17 -3.81
C ASP A 89 -13.40 2.74 -3.50
N ARG A 90 -14.13 2.08 -2.59
CA ARG A 90 -13.90 0.67 -2.25
C ARG A 90 -14.14 -0.24 -3.44
N PHE A 91 -15.20 0.03 -4.19
CA PHE A 91 -15.54 -0.72 -5.40
C PHE A 91 -14.39 -0.63 -6.43
N TRP A 92 -13.91 0.59 -6.68
CA TRP A 92 -12.82 0.78 -7.64
C TRP A 92 -11.52 0.14 -7.17
N ALA A 93 -11.23 0.19 -5.86
CA ALA A 93 -10.05 -0.49 -5.31
C ALA A 93 -10.10 -2.00 -5.59
N GLU A 94 -11.24 -2.62 -5.35
CA GLU A 94 -11.42 -4.05 -5.62
C GLU A 94 -11.29 -4.35 -7.11
N LYS A 95 -11.85 -3.51 -7.98
CA LYS A 95 -11.74 -3.68 -9.43
C LYS A 95 -10.30 -3.62 -9.92
N GLN A 96 -9.46 -2.84 -9.27
CA GLN A 96 -8.04 -2.76 -9.62
C GLN A 96 -7.22 -3.90 -9.00
N GLY A 97 -7.84 -4.75 -8.22
CA GLY A 97 -7.19 -5.93 -7.65
C GLY A 97 -6.62 -5.74 -6.25
N ALA A 98 -6.99 -4.64 -5.55
CA ALA A 98 -6.55 -4.45 -4.17
C ALA A 98 -7.06 -5.60 -3.29
N ASN A 99 -6.20 -6.08 -2.42
CA ASN A 99 -6.50 -7.22 -1.55
C ASN A 99 -7.24 -6.81 -0.28
N ARG A 100 -7.09 -5.56 0.14
CA ARG A 100 -7.77 -5.03 1.32
C ARG A 100 -7.80 -3.51 1.25
N PHE A 101 -8.73 -2.90 2.01
CA PHE A 101 -8.92 -1.45 2.05
C PHE A 101 -8.97 -1.01 3.52
N VAL A 102 -8.13 -0.05 3.89
CA VAL A 102 -8.09 0.53 5.24
C VAL A 102 -8.33 2.02 5.12
N THR A 103 -9.28 2.57 5.88
CA THR A 103 -9.59 4.00 5.83
C THR A 103 -8.72 4.78 6.81
N LYS A 104 -8.35 6.01 6.40
CA LYS A 104 -7.71 6.98 7.29
C LYS A 104 -8.79 7.84 7.95
N PRO A 105 -8.65 8.21 9.19
CA PRO A 105 -7.55 7.82 10.08
C PRO A 105 -7.70 6.36 10.53
N PHE A 106 -6.58 5.67 10.66
CA PHE A 106 -6.54 4.30 11.17
C PHE A 106 -5.94 4.29 12.56
N THR A 107 -6.18 3.23 13.32
CA THR A 107 -5.43 3.00 14.55
C THR A 107 -4.22 2.11 14.25
N PRO A 108 -3.15 2.18 15.06
CA PRO A 108 -2.02 1.25 14.87
C PRO A 108 -2.48 -0.21 14.87
N GLU A 109 -3.45 -0.55 15.72
CA GLU A 109 -3.99 -1.90 15.83
C GLU A 109 -4.72 -2.33 14.56
N SER A 110 -5.53 -1.45 13.97
CA SER A 110 -6.31 -1.80 12.79
C SER A 110 -5.40 -1.99 11.57
N LEU A 111 -4.37 -1.17 11.43
CA LEU A 111 -3.41 -1.32 10.34
C LEU A 111 -2.54 -2.56 10.56
N ALA A 112 -2.09 -2.80 11.80
CA ALA A 112 -1.31 -3.99 12.12
C ALA A 112 -2.08 -5.27 11.81
N GLU A 113 -3.38 -5.31 12.14
CA GLU A 113 -4.22 -6.47 11.82
C GLU A 113 -4.28 -6.69 10.31
N ALA A 114 -4.46 -5.64 9.53
CA ALA A 114 -4.51 -5.75 8.08
C ALA A 114 -3.18 -6.28 7.52
N ILE A 115 -2.06 -5.78 8.02
CA ILE A 115 -0.73 -6.21 7.59
C ILE A 115 -0.52 -7.69 7.92
N LYS A 116 -0.87 -8.11 9.14
CA LYS A 116 -0.67 -9.49 9.60
C LYS A 116 -1.47 -10.50 8.77
N ALA A 117 -2.56 -10.09 8.15
CA ALA A 117 -3.34 -10.97 7.27
C ALA A 117 -2.53 -11.43 6.06
N PHE A 118 -1.52 -10.67 5.65
CA PHE A 118 -0.71 -10.97 4.46
C PHE A 118 0.75 -11.26 4.80
N VAL A 119 1.25 -10.75 5.92
CA VAL A 119 2.64 -10.92 6.36
C VAL A 119 2.61 -11.30 7.85
N PRO A 120 2.36 -12.57 8.15
CA PRO A 120 2.24 -13.03 9.53
C PRO A 120 3.55 -12.97 10.33
#